data_5b9f71b20d518868ea126b37c18beae9
#
_entry.id   5b9f71b20d518868ea126b37c18beae9
#
_cell.length_a   1.000
_cell.length_b   1.000
_cell.length_c   1.000
_cell.angle_alpha   90.00
_cell.angle_beta   90.00
_cell.angle_gamma   90.00
#
_symmetry.space_group_name_H-M   'P 1'
#
loop_
_entity.id
_entity.type
_entity.pdbx_description
1 polymer ?
#
loop_
_entity_poly.entity_id
_entity_poly.type
_entity_poly.pdbx_seq_one_letter_code
_entity_poly.pdbx_strand_id
1 'polypeptide(L)'
;MDPSIIARGTPGFSGADLENLVNEAALFAARGNKRLVKMEEFDKAKDKIMMGAERKSMVMSEKEKRNTAYHESGHAIIGRLMPEHDPVYKVTIIPRGRALGVTTVSYTHLTLPTKA
;
A
#
# COMPACT_ATOMS: atom_id res chain seq x y z
N MET A 1 4.69 -19.00 2.39
CA MET A 1 5.30 -17.71 2.78
C MET A 1 6.81 -17.79 2.60
N ASP A 2 7.41 -16.80 1.97
CA ASP A 2 8.87 -16.72 1.78
C ASP A 2 9.42 -15.52 2.57
N PRO A 3 10.19 -15.76 3.65
CA PRO A 3 10.76 -14.68 4.46
C PRO A 3 11.69 -13.74 3.68
N SER A 4 12.37 -14.24 2.66
CA SER A 4 13.26 -13.42 1.83
C SER A 4 12.51 -12.35 1.05
N ILE A 5 11.32 -12.67 0.55
CA ILE A 5 10.47 -11.72 -0.17
C ILE A 5 9.98 -10.64 0.79
N ILE A 6 9.58 -11.02 1.99
CA ILE A 6 9.15 -10.07 3.02
C ILE A 6 10.28 -9.13 3.41
N ALA A 7 11.48 -9.69 3.64
CA ALA A 7 12.65 -8.89 4.00
C ALA A 7 13.03 -7.85 2.93
N ARG A 8 12.99 -8.25 1.67
CA ARG A 8 13.27 -7.33 0.55
C ARG A 8 12.21 -6.26 0.38
N GLY A 9 10.96 -6.58 0.72
CA GLY A 9 9.84 -5.67 0.59
C GLY A 9 9.67 -4.70 1.76
N THR A 10 10.50 -4.79 2.80
CA THR A 10 10.39 -3.97 4.02
C THR A 10 11.69 -3.23 4.35
N PRO A 11 12.26 -2.47 3.39
CA PRO A 11 13.47 -1.71 3.67
C PRO A 11 13.20 -0.65 4.75
N GLY A 12 14.14 -0.51 5.67
CA GLY A 12 14.05 0.46 6.76
C GLY A 12 13.17 0.03 7.94
N PHE A 13 12.57 -1.15 7.89
CA PHE A 13 11.78 -1.68 9.01
C PHE A 13 12.71 -2.10 10.16
N SER A 14 12.38 -1.67 11.38
CA SER A 14 13.00 -2.18 12.60
C SER A 14 12.45 -3.55 12.96
N GLY A 15 13.05 -4.21 13.97
CA GLY A 15 12.52 -5.45 14.51
C GLY A 15 11.09 -5.28 15.03
N ALA A 16 10.78 -4.16 15.68
CA ALA A 16 9.44 -3.84 16.16
C ALA A 16 8.44 -3.65 15.00
N ASP A 17 8.87 -3.02 13.91
CA ASP A 17 8.04 -2.85 12.71
C ASP A 17 7.72 -4.21 12.07
N LEU A 18 8.69 -5.11 12.00
CA LEU A 18 8.51 -6.46 11.47
C LEU A 18 7.57 -7.28 12.35
N GLU A 19 7.67 -7.16 13.66
CA GLU A 19 6.74 -7.80 14.61
C GLU A 19 5.32 -7.31 14.39
N ASN A 20 5.14 -6.00 14.24
CA ASN A 20 3.85 -5.41 13.92
C ASN A 20 3.30 -5.91 12.58
N LEU A 21 4.15 -6.04 11.56
CA LEU A 21 3.76 -6.59 10.26
C LEU A 21 3.23 -8.02 10.38
N VAL A 22 3.94 -8.87 11.10
CA VAL A 22 3.52 -10.27 11.34
C VAL A 22 2.18 -10.31 12.09
N ASN A 23 2.05 -9.49 13.13
CA ASN A 23 0.82 -9.41 13.91
C ASN A 23 -0.37 -8.95 13.06
N GLU A 24 -0.21 -7.92 12.24
CA GLU A 24 -1.26 -7.43 11.34
C GLU A 24 -1.63 -8.48 10.29
N ALA A 25 -0.64 -9.20 9.74
CA ALA A 25 -0.90 -10.29 8.80
C ALA A 25 -1.72 -11.41 9.45
N ALA A 26 -1.42 -11.76 10.69
CA ALA A 26 -2.18 -12.73 11.44
C ALA A 26 -3.63 -12.28 11.69
N LEU A 27 -3.83 -11.00 11.97
CA LEU A 27 -5.18 -10.43 12.12
C LEU A 27 -5.98 -10.48 10.81
N PHE A 28 -5.35 -10.22 9.68
CA PHE A 28 -6.00 -10.36 8.37
C PHE A 28 -6.40 -11.82 8.10
N ALA A 29 -5.53 -12.77 8.41
CA ALA A 29 -5.83 -14.19 8.28
C ALA A 29 -7.02 -14.59 9.17
N ALA A 30 -7.04 -14.14 10.42
CA ALA A 30 -8.12 -14.42 11.37
C ALA A 30 -9.47 -13.85 10.88
N ARG A 31 -9.48 -12.64 10.34
CA ARG A 31 -10.70 -12.03 9.77
C ARG A 31 -11.22 -12.80 8.57
N GLY A 32 -10.35 -13.42 7.80
CA GLY A 32 -10.69 -14.25 6.65
C GLY A 32 -10.98 -15.72 7.01
N ASN A 33 -11.04 -16.06 8.31
CA ASN A 33 -11.19 -17.43 8.80
C ASN A 33 -10.14 -18.41 8.24
N LYS A 34 -8.94 -17.91 7.98
CA LYS A 34 -7.82 -18.71 7.49
C LYS A 34 -6.99 -19.26 8.64
N ARG A 35 -6.56 -20.49 8.51
CA ARG A 35 -5.69 -21.14 9.53
C ARG A 35 -4.21 -20.81 9.34
N LEU A 36 -3.83 -20.42 8.13
CA LEU A 36 -2.44 -20.13 7.77
C LEU A 36 -2.33 -18.70 7.28
N VAL A 37 -1.23 -18.04 7.64
CA VAL A 37 -0.87 -16.72 7.14
C VAL A 37 -0.08 -16.91 5.86
N LYS A 38 -0.60 -16.40 4.75
CA LYS A 38 0.02 -16.48 3.43
C LYS A 38 0.59 -15.12 3.02
N MET A 39 1.29 -15.09 1.87
CA MET A 39 1.83 -13.83 1.33
C MET A 39 0.76 -12.77 1.09
N GLU A 40 -0.45 -13.18 0.73
CA GLU A 40 -1.59 -12.28 0.55
C GLU A 40 -1.88 -11.47 1.82
N GLU A 41 -1.84 -12.10 2.99
CA GLU A 41 -2.07 -11.42 4.27
C GLU A 41 -0.91 -10.48 4.60
N PHE A 42 0.32 -10.87 4.30
CA PHE A 42 1.49 -10.01 4.47
C PHE A 42 1.43 -8.79 3.56
N ASP A 43 1.01 -8.94 2.32
CA ASP A 43 0.84 -7.82 1.38
C ASP A 43 -0.23 -6.85 1.87
N LYS A 44 -1.35 -7.34 2.35
CA LYS A 44 -2.42 -6.52 2.94
C LYS A 44 -1.95 -5.78 4.19
N ALA A 45 -1.20 -6.48 5.06
CA ALA A 45 -0.64 -5.88 6.27
C ALA A 45 0.37 -4.78 5.94
N LYS A 46 1.23 -5.02 4.97
CA LYS A 46 2.21 -4.05 4.48
C LYS A 46 1.51 -2.80 3.92
N ASP A 47 0.48 -2.98 3.11
CA ASP A 47 -0.31 -1.88 2.57
C ASP A 47 -0.95 -1.05 3.69
N LYS A 48 -1.49 -1.70 4.71
CA LYS A 48 -2.08 -1.02 5.87
C LYS A 48 -1.05 -0.19 6.63
N ILE A 49 0.14 -0.73 6.85
CA ILE A 49 1.20 -0.05 7.60
C ILE A 49 1.76 1.12 6.80
N MET A 50 2.01 0.94 5.51
CA MET A 50 2.65 1.93 4.66
C MET A 50 1.70 3.01 4.14
N MET A 51 0.45 2.65 3.81
CA MET A 51 -0.51 3.53 3.17
C MET A 51 -1.70 3.91 4.05
N GLY A 52 -1.82 3.28 5.22
CA GLY A 52 -3.00 3.42 6.08
C GLY A 52 -4.10 2.42 5.75
N ALA A 53 -5.08 2.31 6.66
CA ALA A 53 -6.21 1.40 6.50
C ALA A 53 -7.15 1.84 5.38
N GLU A 54 -7.71 0.86 4.66
CA GLU A 54 -8.75 1.13 3.68
C GLU A 54 -9.98 1.75 4.32
N ARG A 55 -10.53 2.78 3.67
CA ARG A 55 -11.81 3.38 4.07
C ARG A 55 -12.95 2.73 3.28
N LYS A 56 -13.32 1.53 3.68
CA LYS A 56 -14.35 0.73 2.99
C LYS A 56 -15.72 1.36 3.00
N SER A 57 -16.01 2.21 3.98
CA SER A 57 -17.28 2.92 4.08
C SER A 57 -17.37 4.16 3.20
N MET A 58 -16.25 4.58 2.62
CA MET A 58 -16.23 5.74 1.74
C MET A 58 -16.74 5.38 0.35
N VAL A 59 -17.77 6.11 -0.08
CA VAL A 59 -18.30 5.97 -1.44
C VAL A 59 -17.77 7.11 -2.30
N MET A 60 -17.12 6.77 -3.40
CA MET A 60 -16.64 7.73 -4.38
C MET A 60 -17.53 7.71 -5.62
N SER A 61 -17.84 8.89 -6.16
CA SER A 61 -18.51 8.99 -7.45
C SER A 61 -17.59 8.52 -8.58
N GLU A 62 -18.16 8.15 -9.72
CA GLU A 62 -17.38 7.74 -10.88
C GLU A 62 -16.44 8.85 -11.37
N LYS A 63 -16.87 10.11 -11.24
CA LYS A 63 -16.03 11.27 -11.58
C LYS A 63 -14.81 11.36 -10.65
N GLU A 64 -15.02 11.19 -9.36
CA GLU A 64 -13.93 11.21 -8.37
C GLU A 64 -12.96 10.05 -8.58
N LYS A 65 -13.47 8.85 -8.85
CA LYS A 65 -12.62 7.69 -9.16
C LYS A 65 -11.75 7.95 -10.39
N ARG A 66 -12.34 8.52 -11.44
CA ARG A 66 -11.63 8.85 -12.67
C ARG A 66 -10.56 9.93 -12.44
N ASN A 67 -10.90 10.98 -11.73
CA ASN A 67 -9.95 12.06 -11.41
C ASN A 67 -8.79 11.54 -10.57
N THR A 68 -9.08 10.71 -9.56
CA THR A 68 -8.07 10.07 -8.72
C THR A 68 -7.17 9.15 -9.54
N ALA A 69 -7.75 8.35 -10.43
CA ALA A 69 -6.99 7.46 -11.30
C ALA A 69 -6.03 8.24 -12.21
N TYR A 70 -6.48 9.33 -12.82
CA TYR A 70 -5.62 10.19 -13.64
C TYR A 70 -4.51 10.84 -12.80
N HIS A 71 -4.84 11.33 -11.62
CA HIS A 71 -3.86 11.97 -10.73
C HIS A 71 -2.76 10.99 -10.33
N GLU A 72 -3.13 9.81 -9.83
CA GLU A 72 -2.17 8.80 -9.38
C GLU A 72 -1.39 8.19 -10.56
N SER A 73 -2.04 8.00 -11.71
CA SER A 73 -1.36 7.55 -12.93
C SER A 73 -0.34 8.57 -13.41
N GLY A 74 -0.64 9.87 -13.27
CA GLY A 74 0.31 10.94 -13.59
C GLY A 74 1.57 10.83 -12.75
N HIS A 75 1.46 10.63 -11.45
CA HIS A 75 2.60 10.39 -10.56
C HIS A 75 3.40 9.16 -10.99
N ALA A 76 2.71 8.06 -11.31
CA ALA A 76 3.35 6.82 -11.72
C ALA A 76 4.12 6.97 -13.04
N ILE A 77 3.52 7.63 -14.03
CA ILE A 77 4.15 7.85 -15.36
C ILE A 77 5.37 8.73 -15.22
N ILE A 78 5.28 9.84 -14.50
CA ILE A 78 6.41 10.75 -14.26
C ILE A 78 7.51 10.00 -13.52
N GLY A 79 7.18 9.26 -12.47
CA GLY A 79 8.14 8.46 -11.73
C GLY A 79 8.85 7.42 -12.58
N ARG A 80 8.14 6.81 -13.52
CA ARG A 80 8.70 5.83 -14.44
C ARG A 80 9.65 6.44 -15.49
N LEU A 81 9.32 7.64 -15.95
CA LEU A 81 10.08 8.32 -16.99
C LEU A 81 11.30 9.08 -16.46
N MET A 82 11.31 9.42 -15.17
CA MET A 82 12.42 10.14 -14.54
C MET A 82 13.52 9.15 -14.12
N PRO A 83 14.75 9.23 -14.68
CA PRO A 83 15.79 8.23 -14.40
C PRO A 83 16.28 8.23 -12.95
N GLU A 84 16.09 9.33 -12.21
CA GLU A 84 16.52 9.47 -10.82
C GLU A 84 15.43 9.15 -9.80
N HIS A 85 14.24 8.83 -10.29
CA HIS A 85 13.11 8.51 -9.43
C HIS A 85 13.16 7.06 -8.98
N ASP A 86 12.81 6.80 -7.71
CA ASP A 86 12.68 5.44 -7.22
C ASP A 86 11.58 4.67 -7.99
N PRO A 87 11.77 3.36 -8.21
CA PRO A 87 10.77 2.57 -8.90
C PRO A 87 9.40 2.64 -8.23
N VAL A 88 8.35 2.81 -9.03
CA VAL A 88 6.98 2.79 -8.54
C VAL A 88 6.64 1.39 -8.06
N TYR A 89 6.19 1.28 -6.81
CA TYR A 89 5.81 0.02 -6.19
C TYR A 89 4.33 -0.31 -6.43
N LYS A 90 3.46 0.63 -6.15
CA LYS A 90 2.01 0.42 -6.23
C LYS A 90 1.29 1.74 -6.52
N VAL A 91 0.23 1.64 -7.32
CA VAL A 91 -0.72 2.73 -7.57
C VAL A 91 -2.11 2.22 -7.21
N THR A 92 -2.87 3.01 -6.49
CA THR A 92 -4.23 2.64 -6.09
C THR A 92 -5.17 3.84 -6.06
N ILE A 93 -6.43 3.61 -6.35
CA ILE A 93 -7.52 4.57 -6.16
C ILE A 93 -8.39 4.22 -4.95
N ILE A 94 -8.01 3.19 -4.19
CA ILE A 94 -8.73 2.79 -2.99
C ILE A 94 -8.47 3.85 -1.90
N PRO A 95 -9.53 4.46 -1.32
CA PRO A 95 -9.34 5.43 -0.24
C PRO A 95 -8.69 4.80 0.99
N ARG A 96 -7.62 5.43 1.49
CA ARG A 96 -6.86 4.96 2.66
C ARG A 96 -6.49 6.14 3.53
N GLY A 97 -6.80 6.04 4.83
CA GLY A 97 -6.53 7.13 5.76
C GLY A 97 -7.20 8.42 5.27
N ARG A 98 -6.42 9.47 5.03
CA ARG A 98 -6.90 10.75 4.49
C ARG A 98 -6.77 10.86 2.97
N ALA A 99 -6.21 9.85 2.32
CA ALA A 99 -5.98 9.88 0.87
C ALA A 99 -7.13 9.23 0.12
N LEU A 100 -7.48 9.77 -1.04
CA LEU A 100 -8.42 9.15 -1.99
C LEU A 100 -7.74 8.12 -2.88
N GLY A 101 -6.45 8.29 -3.12
CA GLY A 101 -5.61 7.36 -3.84
C GLY A 101 -4.17 7.56 -3.43
N VAL A 102 -3.30 6.64 -3.76
CA VAL A 102 -1.89 6.66 -3.37
C VAL A 102 -1.03 6.06 -4.47
N THR A 103 0.11 6.71 -4.72
CA THR A 103 1.21 6.12 -5.49
C THR A 103 2.38 5.93 -4.54
N THR A 104 2.91 4.73 -4.47
CA THR A 104 4.05 4.41 -3.59
C THR A 104 5.28 4.04 -4.41
N VAL A 105 6.44 4.31 -3.86
CA VAL A 105 7.73 3.93 -4.43
C VAL A 105 8.38 2.83 -3.61
N SER A 106 9.41 2.18 -4.16
CA SER A 106 9.99 0.97 -3.56
C SER A 106 10.67 1.16 -2.20
N TYR A 107 10.94 2.40 -1.81
CA TYR A 107 11.58 2.72 -0.52
C TYR A 107 10.62 3.25 0.53
N THR A 108 9.36 2.86 0.50
CA THR A 108 8.35 3.24 1.48
C THR A 108 7.95 4.73 1.49
N HIS A 109 8.40 5.49 0.51
CA HIS A 109 7.94 6.86 0.32
C HIS A 109 6.57 6.89 -0.33
N LEU A 110 5.72 7.76 0.18
CA LEU A 110 4.49 8.09 -0.50
C LEU A 110 4.77 9.33 -1.37
N THR A 111 4.43 9.26 -2.66
CA THR A 111 4.31 10.46 -3.47
C THR A 111 3.08 11.24 -3.00
N LEU A 112 2.85 12.44 -3.51
CA LEU A 112 1.75 13.28 -3.04
C LEU A 112 0.42 12.52 -3.05
N PRO A 113 -0.17 12.19 -1.87
CA PRO A 113 -1.46 11.51 -1.85
C PRO A 113 -2.58 12.46 -2.25
N THR A 114 -3.59 11.93 -2.93
CA THR A 114 -4.81 12.66 -3.21
C THR A 114 -5.63 12.76 -1.92
N LYS A 115 -5.79 13.96 -1.40
CA LYS A 115 -6.54 14.20 -0.16
C LYS A 115 -8.04 14.13 -0.40
N ALA A 116 -8.71 13.66 0.61
CA ALA A 116 -10.17 13.67 0.63
C ALA A 116 -10.73 15.10 0.73
#